data_ca4db5008004c8c10e691f8d67bc0c20
#
_entry.id   ca4db5008004c8c10e691f8d67bc0c20
#
_cell.length_a   1.000
_cell.length_b   1.000
_cell.length_c   1.000
_cell.angle_alpha   90.00
_cell.angle_beta   90.00
_cell.angle_gamma   90.00
#
_symmetry.space_group_name_H-M   'P 1'
#
loop_
_entity.id
_entity.type
_entity.pdbx_description
1 polymer ?
#
loop_
_entity_poly.entity_id
_entity_poly.type
_entity_poly.pdbx_seq_one_letter_code
_entity_poly.pdbx_strand_id
1 'polypeptide(L)'
;MTTSSPLLAAKIGARARELGCEALDAPVSGGDVGARDAKLTIMAGGPETAFKLAEPLFAAMGKEWKLQGPWGAGQHTKMANQIAIASNMMGVCEALAYARAAGLDPRRVPKASPAARRAA
;
A
#
# COMPACT_ATOMS: atom_id res chain seq x y z
N MET A 1 -4.27 0.13 10.96
CA MET A 1 -4.13 -0.18 9.52
C MET A 1 -4.26 1.10 8.68
N THR A 2 -3.59 2.14 9.09
CA THR A 2 -3.58 3.45 8.40
C THR A 2 -2.21 3.71 7.79
N THR A 3 -2.15 4.59 6.80
CA THR A 3 -0.89 5.13 6.28
C THR A 3 -0.45 6.27 7.20
N SER A 4 0.71 6.12 7.83
CA SER A 4 1.24 7.12 8.77
C SER A 4 2.78 7.10 8.80
N SER A 5 3.37 7.85 9.72
CA SER A 5 4.83 7.93 9.86
C SER A 5 5.45 6.60 10.32
N PRO A 6 6.47 6.08 9.63
CA PRO A 6 7.23 4.91 10.10
C PRO A 6 7.87 5.13 11.48
N LEU A 7 8.35 6.34 11.75
CA LEU A 7 8.93 6.70 13.05
C LEU A 7 7.91 6.66 14.18
N LEU A 8 6.68 7.12 13.90
CA LEU A 8 5.59 7.03 14.87
C LEU A 8 5.20 5.58 15.12
N ALA A 9 5.12 4.76 14.10
CA ALA A 9 4.84 3.33 14.22
C ALA A 9 5.87 2.63 15.12
N ALA A 10 7.16 2.92 14.93
CA ALA A 10 8.22 2.39 15.77
C ALA A 10 8.10 2.83 17.23
N LYS A 11 7.78 4.12 17.49
CA LYS A 11 7.54 4.64 18.84
C LYS A 11 6.35 3.97 19.52
N ILE A 12 5.24 3.77 18.79
CA ILE A 12 4.05 3.09 19.33
C ILE A 12 4.39 1.63 19.65
N GLY A 13 5.12 0.94 18.77
CA GLY A 13 5.55 -0.44 19.01
C GLY A 13 6.42 -0.58 20.27
N ALA A 14 7.41 0.30 20.41
CA ALA A 14 8.28 0.32 21.59
C ALA A 14 7.46 0.57 22.89
N ARG A 15 6.56 1.56 22.86
CA ARG A 15 5.72 1.88 24.03
C ARG A 15 4.75 0.75 24.37
N ALA A 16 4.17 0.09 23.38
CA ALA A 16 3.31 -1.06 23.59
C ALA A 16 4.04 -2.17 24.31
N ARG A 17 5.27 -2.49 23.90
CA ARG A 17 6.11 -3.51 24.54
C ARG A 17 6.42 -3.17 26.00
N GLU A 18 6.73 -1.92 26.33
CA GLU A 18 6.93 -1.48 27.72
C GLU A 18 5.69 -1.73 28.61
N LEU A 19 4.51 -1.69 28.01
CA LEU A 19 3.22 -1.93 28.67
C LEU A 19 2.78 -3.41 28.64
N GLY A 20 3.65 -4.32 28.17
CA GLY A 20 3.31 -5.74 28.05
C GLY A 20 2.34 -6.04 26.91
N CYS A 21 2.20 -5.15 25.94
CA CYS A 21 1.34 -5.32 24.77
C CYS A 21 2.18 -5.52 23.49
N GLU A 22 1.59 -6.21 22.52
CA GLU A 22 2.15 -6.31 21.16
C GLU A 22 1.49 -5.29 20.22
N ALA A 23 2.26 -4.81 19.25
CA ALA A 23 1.77 -3.90 18.24
C ALA A 23 2.32 -4.24 16.85
N LEU A 24 1.53 -3.93 15.83
CA LEU A 24 1.92 -4.01 14.42
C LEU A 24 1.52 -2.71 13.71
N ASP A 25 2.35 -2.23 12.83
CA ASP A 25 1.93 -1.34 11.77
C ASP A 25 1.54 -2.19 10.55
N ALA A 26 0.35 -1.99 10.03
CA ALA A 26 -0.20 -2.83 8.98
C ALA A 26 -0.99 -2.00 7.95
N PRO A 27 -0.33 -1.08 7.24
CA PRO A 27 -0.96 -0.35 6.15
C PRO A 27 -1.36 -1.29 5.02
N VAL A 28 -2.33 -0.85 4.22
CA VAL A 28 -2.96 -1.69 3.20
C VAL A 28 -2.94 -1.03 1.82
N SER A 29 -3.10 -1.85 0.80
CA SER A 29 -3.39 -1.46 -0.57
C SER A 29 -4.61 -2.24 -1.07
N GLY A 30 -5.40 -1.62 -1.97
CA GLY A 30 -6.61 -2.23 -2.54
C GLY A 30 -7.84 -1.31 -2.55
N GLY A 31 -7.73 -0.14 -1.89
CA GLY A 31 -8.81 0.85 -1.82
C GLY A 31 -10.06 0.33 -1.10
N ASP A 32 -11.16 1.03 -1.30
CA ASP A 32 -12.49 0.70 -0.75
C ASP A 32 -13.04 -0.63 -1.31
N VAL A 33 -12.83 -0.87 -2.60
CA VAL A 33 -13.24 -2.12 -3.25
C VAL A 33 -12.49 -3.31 -2.65
N GLY A 34 -11.17 -3.21 -2.48
CA GLY A 34 -10.38 -4.25 -1.85
C GLY A 34 -10.78 -4.52 -0.40
N ALA A 35 -11.16 -3.48 0.34
CA ALA A 35 -11.64 -3.61 1.70
C ALA A 35 -13.01 -4.32 1.75
N ARG A 36 -13.96 -3.90 0.91
CA ARG A 36 -15.29 -4.50 0.83
C ARG A 36 -15.26 -5.97 0.43
N ASP A 37 -14.38 -6.32 -0.51
CA ASP A 37 -14.31 -7.66 -1.09
C ASP A 37 -13.30 -8.58 -0.36
N ALA A 38 -12.76 -8.14 0.79
CA ALA A 38 -11.71 -8.85 1.54
C ALA A 38 -10.48 -9.22 0.67
N LYS A 39 -10.07 -8.31 -0.20
CA LYS A 39 -8.96 -8.50 -1.15
C LYS A 39 -7.81 -7.51 -0.94
N LEU A 40 -7.64 -7.02 0.28
CA LEU A 40 -6.54 -6.12 0.61
C LEU A 40 -5.17 -6.83 0.50
N THR A 41 -4.16 -6.08 0.12
CA THR A 41 -2.76 -6.42 0.36
C THR A 41 -2.32 -5.71 1.63
N ILE A 42 -1.82 -6.45 2.62
CA ILE A 42 -1.47 -5.96 3.95
C ILE A 42 0.05 -6.02 4.13
N MET A 43 0.66 -4.88 4.45
CA MET A 43 2.10 -4.73 4.65
C MET A 43 2.38 -4.57 6.14
N ALA A 44 2.74 -5.66 6.83
CA ALA A 44 2.91 -5.64 8.27
C ALA A 44 4.36 -5.33 8.68
N GLY A 45 4.52 -4.57 9.76
CA GLY A 45 5.79 -4.35 10.44
C GLY A 45 5.64 -4.60 11.94
N GLY A 46 6.62 -5.29 12.54
CA GLY A 46 6.64 -5.62 13.96
C GLY A 46 7.16 -7.01 14.26
N PRO A 47 6.98 -7.52 15.51
CA PRO A 47 7.42 -8.84 15.90
C PRO A 47 6.69 -9.96 15.14
N GLU A 48 7.42 -11.04 14.82
CA GLU A 48 6.83 -12.21 14.14
C GLU A 48 5.73 -12.87 14.98
N THR A 49 5.88 -12.88 16.30
CA THR A 49 4.88 -13.41 17.24
C THR A 49 3.55 -12.67 17.11
N ALA A 50 3.59 -11.34 17.11
CA ALA A 50 2.40 -10.50 16.92
C ALA A 50 1.80 -10.70 15.52
N PHE A 51 2.66 -10.82 14.50
CA PHE A 51 2.20 -11.07 13.13
C PHE A 51 1.41 -12.38 13.02
N LYS A 52 1.94 -13.49 13.56
CA LYS A 52 1.27 -14.79 13.57
C LYS A 52 -0.08 -14.75 14.32
N LEU A 53 -0.14 -14.04 15.43
CA LEU A 53 -1.41 -13.84 16.15
C LEU A 53 -2.44 -13.06 15.35
N ALA A 54 -2.01 -12.13 14.49
CA ALA A 54 -2.87 -11.31 13.67
C ALA A 54 -3.28 -11.97 12.33
N GLU A 55 -2.61 -13.05 11.91
CA GLU A 55 -2.87 -13.72 10.62
C GLU A 55 -4.34 -14.09 10.39
N PRO A 56 -5.09 -14.63 11.36
CA PRO A 56 -6.51 -14.92 11.15
C PRO A 56 -7.35 -13.67 10.82
N LEU A 57 -6.98 -12.52 11.38
CA LEU A 57 -7.62 -11.24 11.07
C LEU A 57 -7.25 -10.76 9.66
N PHE A 58 -5.98 -10.91 9.29
CA PHE A 58 -5.51 -10.56 7.95
C PHE A 58 -6.18 -11.42 6.88
N ALA A 59 -6.34 -12.72 7.12
CA ALA A 59 -7.03 -13.64 6.23
C ALA A 59 -8.51 -13.27 6.01
N ALA A 60 -9.16 -12.70 7.02
CA ALA A 60 -10.54 -12.23 6.90
C ALA A 60 -10.69 -10.92 6.10
N MET A 61 -9.60 -10.13 5.94
CA MET A 61 -9.64 -8.81 5.32
C MET A 61 -8.89 -8.73 3.99
N GLY A 62 -7.96 -9.63 3.74
CA GLY A 62 -7.04 -9.53 2.62
C GLY A 62 -6.82 -10.83 1.86
N LYS A 63 -6.28 -10.69 0.67
CA LYS A 63 -5.83 -11.81 -0.17
C LYS A 63 -4.32 -12.07 -0.04
N GLU A 64 -3.59 -11.10 0.46
CA GLU A 64 -2.13 -11.17 0.60
C GLU A 64 -1.69 -10.35 1.81
N TRP A 65 -0.86 -10.94 2.67
CA TRP A 65 -0.25 -10.26 3.80
C TRP A 65 1.18 -10.76 4.01
N LYS A 66 2.09 -9.82 4.29
CA LYS A 66 3.50 -10.14 4.49
C LYS A 66 4.08 -9.31 5.64
N LEU A 67 4.91 -9.96 6.45
CA LEU A 67 5.76 -9.28 7.40
C LEU A 67 6.95 -8.68 6.64
N GLN A 68 7.10 -7.35 6.72
CA GLN A 68 8.11 -6.59 5.99
C GLN A 68 9.40 -6.37 6.81
N GLY A 69 9.32 -6.52 8.13
CA GLY A 69 10.42 -6.28 9.05
C GLY A 69 9.94 -5.76 10.40
N PRO A 70 10.80 -5.08 11.18
CA PRO A 70 10.45 -4.51 12.48
C PRO A 70 9.39 -3.41 12.38
N TRP A 71 8.98 -2.86 13.52
CA TRP A 71 8.03 -1.75 13.57
C TRP A 71 8.44 -0.60 12.65
N GLY A 72 7.50 -0.10 11.86
CA GLY A 72 7.69 0.91 10.84
C GLY A 72 7.97 0.35 9.45
N ALA A 73 8.38 -0.91 9.32
CA ALA A 73 8.68 -1.52 8.01
C ALA A 73 7.44 -1.62 7.11
N GLY A 74 6.26 -1.86 7.68
CA GLY A 74 5.00 -1.81 6.95
C GLY A 74 4.74 -0.43 6.37
N GLN A 75 4.93 0.62 7.18
CA GLN A 75 4.77 2.01 6.73
C GLN A 75 5.81 2.41 5.68
N HIS A 76 7.08 2.00 5.81
CA HIS A 76 8.08 2.22 4.78
C HIS A 76 7.71 1.53 3.46
N THR A 77 7.23 0.29 3.52
CA THR A 77 6.72 -0.42 2.33
C THR A 77 5.56 0.32 1.69
N LYS A 78 4.64 0.84 2.52
CA LYS A 78 3.52 1.67 2.03
C LYS A 78 4.02 2.97 1.39
N MET A 79 5.04 3.62 1.92
CA MET A 79 5.65 4.82 1.29
C MET A 79 6.21 4.50 -0.08
N ALA A 80 6.97 3.40 -0.21
CA ALA A 80 7.49 2.96 -1.50
C ALA A 80 6.36 2.69 -2.51
N ASN A 81 5.29 2.00 -2.08
CA ASN A 81 4.11 1.78 -2.90
C ASN A 81 3.43 3.09 -3.34
N GLN A 82 3.31 4.08 -2.45
CA GLN A 82 2.71 5.38 -2.76
C GLN A 82 3.56 6.19 -3.75
N ILE A 83 4.89 6.14 -3.64
CA ILE A 83 5.80 6.77 -4.61
C ILE A 83 5.57 6.18 -6.01
N ALA A 84 5.51 4.86 -6.12
CA ALA A 84 5.25 4.18 -7.39
C ALA A 84 3.88 4.55 -7.98
N ILE A 85 2.83 4.59 -7.15
CA ILE A 85 1.48 4.96 -7.58
C ILE A 85 1.44 6.42 -8.05
N ALA A 86 2.02 7.36 -7.28
CA ALA A 86 2.03 8.78 -7.62
C ALA A 86 2.78 9.03 -8.94
N SER A 87 3.97 8.44 -9.11
CA SER A 87 4.77 8.57 -10.33
C SER A 87 4.04 8.02 -11.55
N ASN A 88 3.37 6.88 -11.39
CA ASN A 88 2.58 6.28 -12.47
C ASN A 88 1.38 7.16 -12.85
N MET A 89 0.66 7.70 -11.87
CA MET A 89 -0.47 8.61 -12.09
C MET A 89 -0.02 9.88 -12.82
N MET A 90 1.08 10.50 -12.40
CA MET A 90 1.66 11.67 -13.06
C MET A 90 2.02 11.36 -14.51
N GLY A 91 2.72 10.26 -14.76
CA GLY A 91 3.09 9.84 -16.11
C GLY A 91 1.88 9.61 -17.02
N VAL A 92 0.81 9.02 -16.52
CA VAL A 92 -0.44 8.85 -17.28
C VAL A 92 -1.08 10.19 -17.60
N CYS A 93 -1.18 11.10 -16.63
CA CYS A 93 -1.73 12.43 -16.84
C CYS A 93 -0.94 13.24 -17.87
N GLU A 94 0.37 13.24 -17.77
CA GLU A 94 1.26 13.93 -18.72
C GLU A 94 1.17 13.33 -20.12
N ALA A 95 1.12 12.02 -20.25
CA ALA A 95 0.95 11.34 -21.54
C ALA A 95 -0.36 11.73 -22.22
N LEU A 96 -1.45 11.80 -21.46
CA LEU A 96 -2.76 12.21 -21.99
C LEU A 96 -2.79 13.70 -22.37
N ALA A 97 -2.14 14.57 -21.56
CA ALA A 97 -2.00 15.99 -21.87
C ALA A 97 -1.17 16.21 -23.15
N TYR A 98 -0.05 15.51 -23.28
CA TYR A 98 0.79 15.54 -24.48
C TYR A 98 0.01 15.07 -25.71
N ALA A 99 -0.69 13.93 -25.60
CA ALA A 99 -1.48 13.40 -26.72
C ALA A 99 -2.54 14.41 -27.21
N ARG A 100 -3.22 15.06 -26.26
CA ARG A 100 -4.20 16.10 -26.60
C ARG A 100 -3.54 17.31 -27.29
N ALA A 101 -2.39 17.76 -26.80
CA ALA A 101 -1.66 18.86 -27.41
C ALA A 101 -1.14 18.54 -28.81
N ALA A 102 -0.79 17.28 -29.05
CA ALA A 102 -0.38 16.76 -30.36
C ALA A 102 -1.54 16.47 -31.33
N GLY A 103 -2.79 16.77 -30.97
CA GLY A 103 -3.95 16.53 -31.80
C GLY A 103 -4.43 15.07 -31.86
N LEU A 104 -3.93 14.21 -30.96
CA LEU A 104 -4.35 12.81 -30.86
C LEU A 104 -5.64 12.66 -30.03
N ASP A 105 -6.39 11.59 -30.26
CA ASP A 105 -7.50 11.21 -29.36
C ASP A 105 -6.94 10.55 -28.10
N PRO A 106 -7.02 11.20 -26.92
CA PRO A 106 -6.48 10.66 -25.66
C PRO A 106 -7.06 9.30 -25.27
N ARG A 107 -8.27 8.97 -25.72
CA ARG A 107 -8.92 7.68 -25.44
C ARG A 107 -8.27 6.48 -26.15
N ARG A 108 -7.45 6.75 -27.16
CA ARG A 108 -6.71 5.71 -27.92
C ARG A 108 -5.31 5.47 -27.37
N VAL A 109 -4.71 6.46 -26.70
CA VAL A 109 -3.33 6.41 -26.21
C VAL A 109 -3.13 5.32 -25.12
N PRO A 110 -3.97 5.18 -24.10
CA PRO A 110 -3.80 4.14 -23.07
C PRO A 110 -3.82 2.72 -23.63
N LYS A 111 -4.54 2.50 -24.72
CA LYS A 111 -4.64 1.18 -25.36
C LYS A 111 -3.34 0.77 -26.06
N ALA A 112 -2.52 1.74 -26.46
CA ALA A 112 -1.25 1.52 -27.13
C ALA A 112 -0.11 1.18 -26.14
N SER A 113 -0.24 1.58 -24.86
CA SER A 113 0.80 1.37 -23.85
C SER A 113 0.42 0.27 -22.85
N PRO A 114 1.24 -0.81 -22.73
CA PRO A 114 1.02 -1.85 -21.71
C PRO A 114 1.15 -1.31 -20.27
N ALA A 115 1.97 -0.28 -20.04
CA ALA A 115 2.16 0.34 -18.74
C ALA A 115 0.90 1.09 -18.29
N ALA A 116 0.22 1.81 -19.19
CA ALA A 116 -1.01 2.54 -18.88
C ALA A 116 -2.20 1.59 -18.57
N ARG A 117 -2.19 0.36 -19.10
CA ARG A 117 -3.22 -0.64 -18.80
C ARG A 117 -3.17 -1.22 -17.39
N ARG A 118 -2.04 -1.09 -16.69
CA ARG A 118 -1.88 -1.55 -15.28
C ARG A 118 -2.20 -0.46 -14.26
N ALA A 119 -2.42 0.76 -14.72
CA ALA A 119 -2.68 1.94 -13.90
C ALA A 119 -4.17 2.31 -13.83
N ALA A 120 -4.95 1.77 -14.71
CA ALA A 120 -6.41 1.93 -14.76
C ALA A 120 -7.10 0.74 -14.06
#